data_0daf311894c5292c2bf60ed15aaa7fc7
#
_entry.id   0daf311894c5292c2bf60ed15aaa7fc7
#
_cell.length_a   1.000
_cell.length_b   1.000
_cell.length_c   1.000
_cell.angle_alpha   90.00
_cell.angle_beta   90.00
_cell.angle_gamma   90.00
#
_symmetry.space_group_name_H-M   'P 1'
#
loop_
_entity.id
_entity.type
_entity.pdbx_description
1 polymer ?
#
loop_
_entity_poly.entity_id
_entity_poly.type
_entity_poly.pdbx_seq_one_letter_code
_entity_poly.pdbx_strand_id
1 'polypeptide(L)'
;MILSMNSQDLLEGLNTVTRAMSARPAKQILEGVFLSAEGNRLKMVCSDGSLTIECVNEAEVQEEGQTVLPGRLFTELIRKMPDGKVSISVTDTRTATIRCMKNRSNLAIMNAAEFPEMAPLSTG
;
A
#
# COMPACT_ATOMS: atom_id res chain seq x y z
N MET A 1 0.06 12.19 1.02
CA MET A 1 -1.03 11.21 0.87
C MET A 1 -1.72 11.01 2.21
N ILE A 2 -3.00 11.23 2.26
CA ILE A 2 -3.79 11.01 3.47
C ILE A 2 -5.10 10.37 3.05
N LEU A 3 -5.39 9.21 3.61
CA LEU A 3 -6.61 8.48 3.30
C LEU A 3 -7.08 7.64 4.48
N SER A 4 -8.32 7.20 4.42
CA SER A 4 -8.85 6.20 5.34
C SER A 4 -9.77 5.23 4.61
N MET A 5 -9.82 4.01 5.10
CA MET A 5 -10.65 2.97 4.53
C MET A 5 -10.86 1.85 5.54
N ASN A 6 -11.77 0.94 5.22
CA ASN A 6 -12.07 -0.19 6.08
C ASN A 6 -10.87 -1.14 6.15
N SER A 7 -10.52 -1.59 7.36
CA SER A 7 -9.35 -2.45 7.57
C SER A 7 -9.48 -3.81 6.87
N GLN A 8 -10.68 -4.36 6.81
CA GLN A 8 -10.88 -5.65 6.14
C GLN A 8 -10.71 -5.55 4.64
N ASP A 9 -11.23 -4.46 4.04
CA ASP A 9 -11.05 -4.22 2.61
C ASP A 9 -9.58 -4.02 2.27
N LEU A 10 -8.86 -3.29 3.13
CA LEU A 10 -7.44 -3.08 2.96
C LEU A 10 -6.67 -4.40 3.05
N LEU A 11 -7.00 -5.22 4.04
CA LEU A 11 -6.32 -6.50 4.20
C LEU A 11 -6.59 -7.45 3.04
N GLU A 12 -7.82 -7.50 2.54
CA GLU A 12 -8.15 -8.31 1.37
C GLU A 12 -7.35 -7.87 0.15
N GLY A 13 -7.26 -6.56 -0.06
CA GLY A 13 -6.46 -6.03 -1.17
C GLY A 13 -5.00 -6.38 -1.03
N LEU A 14 -4.44 -6.25 0.17
CA LEU A 14 -3.06 -6.61 0.42
C LEU A 14 -2.80 -8.10 0.21
N ASN A 15 -3.70 -8.96 0.68
CA ASN A 15 -3.56 -10.39 0.45
C ASN A 15 -3.62 -10.74 -1.04
N THR A 16 -4.39 -9.99 -1.81
CA THR A 16 -4.49 -10.19 -3.25
C THR A 16 -3.19 -9.80 -3.96
N VAL A 17 -2.69 -8.59 -3.71
CA VAL A 17 -1.53 -8.09 -4.46
C VAL A 17 -0.22 -8.73 -4.00
N THR A 18 -0.11 -9.09 -2.72
CA THR A 18 1.13 -9.68 -2.21
C THR A 18 1.39 -11.07 -2.77
N ARG A 19 0.43 -11.66 -3.46
CA ARG A 19 0.66 -12.91 -4.19
C ARG A 19 1.69 -12.75 -5.30
N ALA A 20 1.86 -11.53 -5.80
CA ALA A 20 2.89 -11.26 -6.80
C ALA A 20 4.28 -11.13 -6.19
N MET A 21 4.37 -10.96 -4.87
CA MET A 21 5.67 -10.79 -4.23
C MET A 21 6.45 -12.09 -4.20
N SER A 22 7.69 -12.01 -4.67
CA SER A 22 8.61 -13.14 -4.58
C SER A 22 9.14 -13.28 -3.16
N ALA A 23 9.39 -14.51 -2.73
CA ALA A 23 10.05 -14.77 -1.46
C ALA A 23 11.51 -14.24 -1.48
N ARG A 24 12.10 -14.15 -2.67
CA ARG A 24 13.47 -13.68 -2.87
C ARG A 24 13.49 -12.72 -4.05
N PRO A 25 13.01 -11.50 -3.86
CA PRO A 25 12.97 -10.54 -4.97
C PRO A 25 14.38 -10.17 -5.42
N ALA A 26 14.54 -9.97 -6.73
CA ALA A 26 15.81 -9.56 -7.32
C ALA A 26 16.22 -8.16 -6.87
N LYS A 27 15.24 -7.32 -6.57
CA LYS A 27 15.47 -5.95 -6.09
C LYS A 27 14.69 -5.74 -4.80
N GLN A 28 15.29 -5.06 -3.86
CA GLN A 28 14.66 -4.77 -2.58
C GLN A 28 13.33 -4.03 -2.73
N ILE A 29 13.24 -3.13 -3.69
CA ILE A 29 12.01 -2.38 -3.93
C ILE A 29 10.81 -3.29 -4.23
N LEU A 30 11.05 -4.47 -4.77
CA LEU A 30 10.00 -5.44 -5.06
C LEU A 30 9.42 -6.10 -3.81
N GLU A 31 9.99 -5.83 -2.65
CA GLU A 31 9.42 -6.24 -1.37
C GLU A 31 8.32 -5.28 -0.92
N GLY A 32 8.15 -4.17 -1.64
CA GLY A 32 7.19 -3.15 -1.30
C GLY A 32 5.86 -3.31 -2.00
N VAL A 33 4.84 -2.71 -1.41
CA VAL A 33 3.56 -2.52 -2.07
C VAL A 33 3.44 -1.04 -2.45
N PHE A 34 3.18 -0.79 -3.72
CA PHE A 34 2.97 0.55 -4.23
C PHE A 34 1.53 0.97 -3.94
N LEU A 35 1.37 2.15 -3.35
CA LEU A 35 0.07 2.71 -3.02
C LEU A 35 -0.12 4.03 -3.77
N SER A 36 -1.26 4.17 -4.41
CA SER A 36 -1.63 5.41 -5.09
C SER A 36 -3.04 5.80 -4.68
N ALA A 37 -3.18 6.95 -4.05
CA ALA A 37 -4.46 7.47 -3.60
C ALA A 37 -4.92 8.57 -4.55
N GLU A 38 -6.03 8.35 -5.22
CA GLU A 38 -6.56 9.29 -6.21
C GLU A 38 -8.06 9.08 -6.37
N GLY A 39 -8.82 10.18 -6.40
CA GLY A 39 -10.24 10.12 -6.72
C GLY A 39 -11.06 9.23 -5.80
N ASN A 40 -10.80 9.27 -4.51
CA ASN A 40 -11.47 8.42 -3.51
C ASN A 40 -11.26 6.93 -3.75
N ARG A 41 -10.10 6.57 -4.26
CA ARG A 41 -9.69 5.18 -4.47
C ARG A 41 -8.25 5.00 -4.03
N LEU A 42 -7.97 3.82 -3.54
CA LEU A 42 -6.61 3.40 -3.26
C LEU A 42 -6.24 2.26 -4.20
N LYS A 43 -5.23 2.49 -5.02
CA LYS A 43 -4.66 1.46 -5.88
C LYS A 43 -3.45 0.86 -5.18
N MET A 44 -3.41 -0.46 -5.11
CA MET A 44 -2.29 -1.20 -4.53
C MET A 44 -1.68 -2.09 -5.62
N VAL A 45 -0.36 -2.11 -5.69
CA VAL A 45 0.34 -2.88 -6.72
C VAL A 45 1.54 -3.58 -6.11
N CYS A 46 1.70 -4.86 -6.42
CA CYS A 46 2.90 -5.62 -6.13
C CYS A 46 3.41 -6.27 -7.39
N SER A 47 4.71 -6.48 -7.46
CA SER A 47 5.35 -7.10 -8.62
C SER A 47 6.54 -7.92 -8.17
N ASP A 48 6.86 -9.00 -8.88
CA ASP A 48 8.10 -9.74 -8.70
C ASP A 48 9.09 -9.48 -9.85
N GLY A 49 8.76 -8.52 -10.71
CA GLY A 49 9.54 -8.23 -11.91
C GLY A 49 8.98 -8.88 -13.17
N SER A 50 8.18 -9.92 -13.01
CA SER A 50 7.54 -10.62 -14.14
C SER A 50 6.02 -10.58 -14.00
N LEU A 51 5.52 -10.87 -12.81
CA LEU A 51 4.10 -10.86 -12.51
C LEU A 51 3.77 -9.58 -11.75
N THR A 52 2.70 -8.92 -12.15
CA THR A 52 2.20 -7.73 -11.46
C THR A 52 0.74 -7.92 -11.14
N ILE A 53 0.38 -7.67 -9.89
CA ILE A 53 -1.02 -7.72 -9.46
C ILE A 53 -1.41 -6.34 -8.94
N GLU A 54 -2.54 -5.85 -9.42
CA GLU A 54 -3.10 -4.57 -9.03
C GLU A 54 -4.48 -4.78 -8.41
N CYS A 55 -4.77 -4.03 -7.36
CA CYS A 55 -6.07 -4.04 -6.72
C CYS A 55 -6.48 -2.61 -6.43
N VAL A 56 -7.73 -2.26 -6.74
CA VAL A 56 -8.27 -0.92 -6.50
C VAL A 56 -9.44 -1.03 -5.56
N ASN A 57 -9.38 -0.30 -4.46
CA ASN A 57 -10.44 -0.27 -3.46
C ASN A 57 -10.94 1.15 -3.25
N GLU A 58 -12.18 1.28 -2.81
CA GLU A 58 -12.71 2.57 -2.43
C GLU A 58 -12.07 3.03 -1.12
N ALA A 59 -11.77 4.32 -1.02
CA ALA A 59 -11.18 4.91 0.16
C ALA A 59 -11.61 6.38 0.24
N GLU A 60 -11.58 6.92 1.46
CA GLU A 60 -11.77 8.36 1.63
C GLU A 60 -10.41 9.01 1.51
N VAL A 61 -10.18 9.74 0.42
CA VAL A 61 -8.90 10.36 0.15
C VAL A 61 -8.98 11.84 0.47
N GLN A 62 -8.28 12.26 1.53
CA GLN A 62 -8.19 13.67 1.90
C GLN A 62 -7.09 14.37 1.12
N GLU A 63 -6.01 13.66 0.84
CA GLU A 63 -4.88 14.20 0.10
C GLU A 63 -4.33 13.11 -0.82
N GLU A 64 -4.32 13.38 -2.11
CA GLU A 64 -3.81 12.44 -3.10
C GLU A 64 -2.29 12.30 -2.99
N GLY A 65 -1.78 11.18 -3.46
CA GLY A 65 -0.35 10.94 -3.46
C GLY A 65 -0.01 9.49 -3.72
N GLN A 66 1.29 9.22 -3.67
CA GLN A 66 1.82 7.88 -3.92
C GLN A 66 2.92 7.58 -2.92
N THR A 67 3.05 6.30 -2.57
CA THR A 67 4.13 5.84 -1.72
C THR A 67 4.36 4.35 -1.94
N VAL A 68 5.47 3.84 -1.41
CA VAL A 68 5.74 2.40 -1.37
C VAL A 68 6.05 2.02 0.06
N LEU A 69 5.33 1.05 0.59
CA LEU A 69 5.53 0.55 1.95
C LEU A 69 6.03 -0.89 1.90
N PRO A 70 6.81 -1.32 2.92
CA PRO A 70 7.25 -2.72 3.00
C PRO A 70 6.02 -3.63 3.06
N GLY A 71 5.85 -4.47 2.05
CA GLY A 71 4.62 -5.23 1.89
C GLY A 71 4.31 -6.19 3.02
N ARG A 72 5.33 -6.91 3.48
CA ARG A 72 5.13 -7.88 4.57
C ARG A 72 4.83 -7.20 5.89
N LEU A 73 5.59 -6.16 6.22
CA LEU A 73 5.38 -5.42 7.46
C LEU A 73 4.03 -4.73 7.47
N PHE A 74 3.65 -4.13 6.34
CA PHE A 74 2.37 -3.45 6.22
C PHE A 74 1.21 -4.44 6.35
N THR A 75 1.29 -5.57 5.66
CA THR A 75 0.26 -6.60 5.73
C THR A 75 0.12 -7.16 7.14
N GLU A 76 1.24 -7.46 7.81
CA GLU A 76 1.23 -7.94 9.19
C GLU A 76 0.62 -6.92 10.13
N LEU A 77 0.96 -5.66 9.94
CA LEU A 77 0.45 -4.57 10.76
C LEU A 77 -1.07 -4.47 10.64
N ILE A 78 -1.60 -4.51 9.42
CA ILE A 78 -3.04 -4.41 9.19
C ILE A 78 -3.76 -5.66 9.74
N ARG A 79 -3.15 -6.83 9.60
CA ARG A 79 -3.72 -8.07 10.11
C ARG A 79 -3.90 -8.03 11.64
N LYS A 80 -3.01 -7.34 12.34
CA LYS A 80 -3.06 -7.23 13.79
C LYS A 80 -3.95 -6.12 14.30
N MET A 81 -4.40 -5.24 13.42
CA MET A 81 -5.27 -4.15 13.82
C MET A 81 -6.71 -4.63 14.01
N PRO A 82 -7.47 -3.98 14.90
CA PRO A 82 -8.89 -4.33 15.06
C PRO A 82 -9.67 -3.95 13.82
N ASP A 83 -10.85 -4.56 13.67
CA ASP A 83 -11.77 -4.18 12.61
C ASP A 83 -12.19 -2.73 12.79
N GLY A 84 -12.17 -1.98 11.72
CA GLY A 84 -12.58 -0.60 11.75
C GLY A 84 -11.95 0.20 10.64
N LYS A 85 -12.00 1.51 10.78
CA LYS A 85 -11.44 2.42 9.79
C LYS A 85 -9.95 2.59 10.06
N VAL A 86 -9.15 2.31 9.04
CA VAL A 86 -7.70 2.51 9.07
C VAL A 86 -7.39 3.82 8.36
N SER A 87 -6.54 4.62 8.97
CA SER A 87 -6.07 5.87 8.42
C SER A 87 -4.60 5.72 8.06
N ILE A 88 -4.24 6.12 6.84
CA ILE A 88 -2.85 6.12 6.37
C ILE A 88 -2.47 7.56 6.05
N SER A 89 -1.41 8.03 6.68
CA SER A 89 -0.95 9.40 6.51
C SER A 89 0.53 9.40 6.16
N VAL A 90 0.85 10.00 5.02
CA VAL A 90 2.22 10.17 4.56
C VAL A 90 2.43 11.66 4.35
N THR A 91 3.08 12.28 5.32
CA THR A 91 3.29 13.73 5.34
C THR A 91 4.74 14.10 5.06
N ASP A 92 5.63 13.11 5.05
CA ASP A 92 7.02 13.33 4.67
C ASP A 92 7.49 12.15 3.80
N THR A 93 8.75 12.15 3.39
CA THR A 93 9.28 11.14 2.50
C THR A 93 9.88 9.94 3.23
N ARG A 94 9.80 9.91 4.54
CA ARG A 94 10.49 8.89 5.34
C ARG A 94 9.57 7.91 6.02
N THR A 95 8.39 8.36 6.46
CA THR A 95 7.56 7.57 7.35
C THR A 95 6.09 7.72 7.01
N ALA A 96 5.40 6.58 6.99
CA ALA A 96 3.95 6.54 6.92
C ALA A 96 3.41 6.22 8.30
N THR A 97 2.36 6.91 8.71
CA THR A 97 1.67 6.65 9.96
C THR A 97 0.36 5.93 9.66
N ILE A 98 0.19 4.77 10.30
CA ILE A 98 -1.02 3.96 10.12
C ILE A 98 -1.74 3.92 11.47
N ARG A 99 -3.01 4.31 11.46
CA ARG A 99 -3.84 4.33 12.66
C ARG A 99 -5.10 3.52 12.46
N CYS A 100 -5.50 2.81 13.51
CA CYS A 100 -6.79 2.16 13.56
C CYS A 100 -7.27 2.20 15.01
N MET A 101 -8.34 2.94 15.27
CA MET A 101 -8.85 3.15 16.62
C MET A 101 -7.75 3.73 17.51
N LYS A 102 -7.34 3.02 18.58
CA LYS A 102 -6.28 3.49 19.49
C LYS A 102 -4.89 3.02 19.06
N ASN A 103 -4.81 2.16 18.06
CA ASN A 103 -3.54 1.64 17.59
C ASN A 103 -2.91 2.59 16.59
N ARG A 104 -1.62 2.79 16.73
CA ARG A 104 -0.85 3.64 15.83
C ARG A 104 0.50 3.00 15.60
N SER A 105 0.92 2.97 14.34
CA SER A 105 2.23 2.43 13.97
C SER A 105 2.84 3.27 12.86
N ASN A 106 4.14 3.26 12.80
CA ASN A 106 4.89 3.94 11.75
C ASN A 106 5.66 2.91 10.95
N LEU A 107 5.67 3.11 9.62
CA LEU A 107 6.47 2.28 8.71
C LEU A 107 7.41 3.17 7.92
N ALA A 108 8.63 2.69 7.71
CA ALA A 108 9.58 3.38 6.85
C ALA A 108 9.10 3.28 5.40
N ILE A 109 9.11 4.40 4.70
CA ILE A 109 8.71 4.46 3.30
C ILE A 109 9.87 4.03 2.41
N MET A 110 9.58 3.24 1.38
CA MET A 110 10.52 2.90 0.33
C MET A 110 10.43 3.95 -0.77
N ASN A 111 11.48 4.08 -1.57
CA ASN A 111 11.50 5.09 -2.63
C ASN A 111 10.59 4.66 -3.79
N ALA A 112 9.47 5.36 -3.96
CA ALA A 112 8.51 5.06 -5.01
C ALA A 112 9.11 5.16 -6.42
N ALA A 113 10.11 6.01 -6.60
CA ALA A 113 10.75 6.18 -7.91
C ALA A 113 11.53 4.93 -8.33
N GLU A 114 11.89 4.08 -7.40
CA GLU A 114 12.60 2.83 -7.69
C GLU A 114 11.66 1.67 -8.02
N PHE A 115 10.36 1.83 -7.78
CA PHE A 115 9.41 0.79 -8.11
C PHE A 115 9.33 0.65 -9.64
N PRO A 116 9.22 -0.59 -10.17
CA PRO A 116 9.16 -0.76 -11.61
C PRO A 116 8.08 0.11 -12.23
N GLU A 117 8.43 0.78 -13.32
CA GLU A 117 7.47 1.58 -14.04
C GLU A 117 6.36 0.67 -14.55
N MET A 118 5.16 0.96 -14.13
CA MET A 118 4.01 0.20 -14.55
C MET A 118 3.46 0.85 -15.80
N ALA A 119 3.22 0.04 -16.82
CA ALA A 119 2.43 0.53 -17.94
C ALA A 119 1.18 1.16 -17.35
N PRO A 120 0.69 2.27 -17.92
CA PRO A 120 -0.43 2.97 -17.30
C PRO A 120 -1.66 2.08 -17.25
N LEU A 121 -1.73 1.33 -16.18
CA LEU A 121 -2.81 0.38 -15.93
C LEU A 121 -4.14 1.10 -15.86
N SER A 122 -4.05 2.33 -15.50
CA SER A 122 -5.19 3.20 -15.37
C SER A 122 -5.77 3.63 -16.71
N THR A 123 -5.12 3.32 -17.81
CA THR A 123 -5.65 3.66 -19.11
C THR A 123 -6.85 2.81 -19.47
N GLY A 124 -6.95 1.75 -18.79
CA GLY A 124 -8.15 0.96 -18.92
C GLY A 124 -9.25 1.63 -18.16
#